data_59c5ad02012563dd0dae4162333d10de
#
_entry.id   59c5ad02012563dd0dae4162333d10de
#
_cell.length_a   1.000
_cell.length_b   1.000
_cell.length_c   1.000
_cell.angle_alpha   90.00
_cell.angle_beta   90.00
_cell.angle_gamma   90.00
#
_symmetry.space_group_name_H-M   'P 1'
#
loop_
_entity.id
_entity.type
_entity.pdbx_description
1 polymer ?
#
loop_
_entity_poly.entity_id
_entity_poly.type
_entity_poly.pdbx_seq_one_letter_code
_entity_poly.pdbx_strand_id
1 'polypeptide(L)'
;MMNTISFKIHVFSSLFFLALGSHAISHHDTKALIGKLTKRIDSGESTAENYYKRAIEYRVLGQIKEAENDLKMALERNVNFTAARREMTRILSKKGKYKLAILSAEKVIINALTKREKSSAMILLAEVLLNAGEPSEAIKYSSTAFKLNPNGKIEWYLLHARLLREIKQDDERPAILHTGYQTTGSIVLRNAWIDSLVECEQYETALPIIEKELLESRIKSSWRLRRAKVFIGTGKINAAMDDLRTCLKELDRRIYPKNPDMTLIADRGLVHALLGNIDTAKNDLAHLVQIGADEWITAPLEKAIDSIGNQ
;
A
#
# COMPACT_ATOMS: atom_id res chain seq x y z
N MET A 1 15.41 39.90 -14.42
CA MET A 1 16.07 38.65 -14.06
C MET A 1 15.07 37.86 -13.25
N MET A 2 14.33 37.01 -13.93
CA MET A 2 13.35 36.11 -13.27
C MET A 2 14.10 34.84 -12.85
N ASN A 3 14.19 34.64 -11.53
CA ASN A 3 14.72 33.41 -10.97
C ASN A 3 13.79 32.23 -11.35
N THR A 4 14.28 31.31 -12.16
CA THR A 4 13.68 30.01 -12.40
C THR A 4 13.84 29.19 -11.14
N ILE A 5 12.81 29.20 -10.30
CA ILE A 5 12.73 28.33 -9.12
C ILE A 5 12.40 26.93 -9.62
N SER A 6 13.36 26.04 -9.54
CA SER A 6 13.19 24.59 -9.82
C SER A 6 12.31 23.98 -8.73
N PHE A 7 11.06 23.75 -9.07
CA PHE A 7 10.07 23.10 -8.18
C PHE A 7 10.35 21.60 -8.12
N LYS A 8 11.09 21.14 -7.12
CA LYS A 8 11.20 19.70 -6.83
C LYS A 8 9.98 19.27 -6.02
N ILE A 9 8.86 19.03 -6.70
CA ILE A 9 7.69 18.43 -6.06
C ILE A 9 7.93 16.92 -6.00
N HIS A 10 8.37 16.42 -4.85
CA HIS A 10 8.38 14.99 -4.55
C HIS A 10 6.95 14.58 -4.18
N VAL A 11 6.17 14.22 -5.18
CA VAL A 11 4.80 13.76 -4.97
C VAL A 11 4.80 12.27 -4.66
N PHE A 12 4.37 11.90 -3.45
CA PHE A 12 4.15 10.50 -3.09
C PHE A 12 2.99 9.92 -3.90
N SER A 13 3.24 8.80 -4.55
CA SER A 13 2.20 7.95 -5.10
C SER A 13 1.51 7.21 -3.97
N SER A 14 0.19 7.34 -3.90
CA SER A 14 -0.63 6.48 -3.07
C SER A 14 -0.52 5.05 -3.59
N LEU A 15 0.31 4.23 -2.96
CA LEU A 15 0.34 2.80 -3.17
C LEU A 15 -1.01 2.22 -2.76
N PHE A 16 -1.82 1.93 -3.78
CA PHE A 16 -3.09 1.26 -3.66
C PHE A 16 -2.85 -0.13 -3.04
N PHE A 17 -3.01 -0.26 -1.73
CA PHE A 17 -3.28 -1.57 -1.17
C PHE A 17 -4.68 -1.96 -1.61
N LEU A 18 -4.76 -2.87 -2.57
CA LEU A 18 -5.99 -3.59 -2.85
C LEU A 18 -6.55 -4.11 -1.52
N ALA A 19 -7.61 -3.50 -1.05
CA ALA A 19 -8.66 -4.28 -0.43
C ALA A 19 -9.13 -5.23 -1.53
N LEU A 20 -8.47 -6.39 -1.63
CA LEU A 20 -9.03 -7.56 -2.29
C LEU A 20 -10.42 -7.65 -1.73
N GLY A 21 -11.41 -7.61 -2.63
CA GLY A 21 -12.81 -7.55 -2.30
C GLY A 21 -13.09 -8.38 -1.06
N SER A 22 -13.25 -7.71 0.06
CA SER A 22 -13.89 -8.28 1.20
C SER A 22 -15.29 -8.60 0.71
N HIS A 23 -15.49 -9.83 0.28
CA HIS A 23 -16.77 -10.43 0.62
C HIS A 23 -16.93 -10.06 2.08
N ALA A 24 -17.91 -9.22 2.37
CA ALA A 24 -18.29 -8.92 3.74
C ALA A 24 -18.70 -10.25 4.36
N ILE A 25 -17.70 -11.00 4.87
CA ILE A 25 -17.95 -12.09 5.78
C ILE A 25 -18.63 -11.38 6.91
N SER A 26 -19.94 -11.61 7.02
CA SER A 26 -20.74 -10.99 8.05
C SER A 26 -20.02 -11.21 9.38
N HIS A 27 -19.83 -10.18 10.19
CA HIS A 27 -19.26 -10.32 11.55
C HIS A 27 -20.00 -11.40 12.36
N HIS A 28 -21.23 -11.70 11.98
CA HIS A 28 -22.03 -12.78 12.54
C HIS A 28 -21.44 -14.15 12.16
N ASP A 29 -21.04 -14.37 10.91
CA ASP A 29 -20.48 -15.64 10.45
C ASP A 29 -19.11 -15.93 11.09
N THR A 30 -18.27 -14.87 11.23
CA THR A 30 -16.98 -14.96 11.93
C THR A 30 -17.14 -15.36 13.39
N LYS A 31 -18.08 -14.72 14.13
CA LYS A 31 -18.38 -15.10 15.52
C LYS A 31 -18.92 -16.52 15.66
N ALA A 32 -19.79 -16.95 14.76
CA ALA A 32 -20.31 -18.31 14.72
C ALA A 32 -19.19 -19.33 14.49
N LEU A 33 -18.24 -19.04 13.61
CA LEU A 33 -17.09 -19.89 13.33
C LEU A 33 -16.13 -19.97 14.54
N ILE A 34 -15.86 -18.85 15.21
CA ILE A 34 -15.10 -18.84 16.47
C ILE A 34 -15.78 -19.76 17.51
N GLY A 35 -17.10 -19.64 17.71
CA GLY A 35 -17.85 -20.48 18.62
C GLY A 35 -17.76 -21.98 18.28
N LYS A 36 -17.83 -22.34 17.00
CA LYS A 36 -17.66 -23.71 16.51
C LYS A 36 -16.27 -24.26 16.79
N LEU A 37 -15.22 -23.46 16.50
CA LEU A 37 -13.83 -23.84 16.72
C LEU A 37 -13.53 -23.96 18.23
N THR A 38 -14.10 -23.09 19.07
CA THR A 38 -13.99 -23.17 20.53
C THR A 38 -14.57 -24.46 21.05
N LYS A 39 -15.78 -24.84 20.64
CA LYS A 39 -16.40 -26.13 21.04
C LYS A 39 -15.55 -27.32 20.65
N ARG A 40 -14.94 -27.33 19.45
CA ARG A 40 -14.03 -28.38 19.01
C ARG A 40 -12.79 -28.48 19.90
N ILE A 41 -12.16 -27.35 20.19
CA ILE A 41 -10.98 -27.33 21.07
C ILE A 41 -11.31 -27.83 22.45
N ASP A 42 -12.45 -27.41 23.03
CA ASP A 42 -12.92 -27.79 24.36
C ASP A 42 -13.32 -29.26 24.42
N SER A 43 -13.81 -29.86 23.33
CA SER A 43 -14.13 -31.30 23.22
C SER A 43 -12.92 -32.19 22.99
N GLY A 44 -11.69 -31.66 23.06
CA GLY A 44 -10.44 -32.39 22.92
C GLY A 44 -9.79 -32.36 21.55
N GLU A 45 -10.41 -31.75 20.53
CA GLU A 45 -9.81 -31.51 19.21
C GLU A 45 -8.86 -30.29 19.21
N SER A 46 -8.03 -30.19 20.24
CA SER A 46 -7.12 -29.06 20.43
C SER A 46 -5.87 -29.15 19.53
N THR A 47 -6.09 -29.23 18.20
CA THR A 47 -5.05 -29.33 17.18
C THR A 47 -4.43 -27.97 16.85
N ALA A 48 -3.19 -27.96 16.33
CA ALA A 48 -2.53 -26.75 15.82
C ALA A 48 -3.39 -26.05 14.77
N GLU A 49 -4.07 -26.78 13.91
CA GLU A 49 -4.93 -26.30 12.85
C GLU A 49 -6.17 -25.56 13.39
N ASN A 50 -6.85 -26.11 14.42
CA ASN A 50 -8.05 -25.51 15.01
C ASN A 50 -7.70 -24.18 15.71
N TYR A 51 -6.59 -24.14 16.45
CA TYR A 51 -6.10 -22.89 17.02
C TYR A 51 -5.74 -21.87 15.94
N TYR A 52 -5.01 -22.26 14.91
CA TYR A 52 -4.66 -21.38 13.81
C TYR A 52 -5.91 -20.79 13.11
N LYS A 53 -6.89 -21.63 12.78
CA LYS A 53 -8.15 -21.17 12.16
C LYS A 53 -8.88 -20.16 13.06
N ARG A 54 -8.97 -20.44 14.37
CA ARG A 54 -9.61 -19.52 15.32
C ARG A 54 -8.83 -18.20 15.46
N ALA A 55 -7.51 -18.25 15.43
CA ALA A 55 -6.66 -17.06 15.42
C ALA A 55 -6.91 -16.15 14.22
N ILE A 56 -7.11 -16.72 13.02
CA ILE A 56 -7.45 -15.95 11.81
C ILE A 56 -8.78 -15.21 12.01
N GLU A 57 -9.80 -15.86 12.55
CA GLU A 57 -11.12 -15.27 12.81
C GLU A 57 -11.04 -14.16 13.87
N TYR A 58 -10.28 -14.38 14.95
CA TYR A 58 -10.02 -13.33 15.94
C TYR A 58 -9.34 -12.10 15.33
N ARG A 59 -8.36 -12.31 14.43
CA ARG A 59 -7.70 -11.23 13.72
C ARG A 59 -8.67 -10.44 12.82
N VAL A 60 -9.59 -11.12 12.14
CA VAL A 60 -10.64 -10.47 11.33
C VAL A 60 -11.54 -9.57 12.18
N LEU A 61 -11.84 -9.98 13.43
CA LEU A 61 -12.59 -9.16 14.39
C LEU A 61 -11.74 -8.09 15.09
N GLY A 62 -10.46 -7.94 14.78
CA GLY A 62 -9.56 -7.02 15.49
C GLY A 62 -9.14 -7.48 16.89
N GLN A 63 -9.51 -8.69 17.30
CA GLN A 63 -9.19 -9.30 18.60
C GLN A 63 -7.76 -9.85 18.58
N ILE A 64 -6.77 -8.94 18.54
CA ILE A 64 -5.36 -9.27 18.28
C ILE A 64 -4.73 -10.05 19.43
N LYS A 65 -5.16 -9.83 20.69
CA LYS A 65 -4.64 -10.57 21.85
C LYS A 65 -5.05 -12.05 21.81
N GLU A 66 -6.30 -12.31 21.49
CA GLU A 66 -6.87 -13.64 21.33
C GLU A 66 -6.22 -14.38 20.17
N ALA A 67 -6.04 -13.71 19.03
CA ALA A 67 -5.32 -14.23 17.88
C ALA A 67 -3.87 -14.62 18.24
N GLU A 68 -3.15 -13.75 18.97
CA GLU A 68 -1.77 -14.05 19.39
C GLU A 68 -1.70 -15.27 20.31
N ASN A 69 -2.64 -15.39 21.26
CA ASN A 69 -2.70 -16.54 22.17
C ASN A 69 -2.93 -17.86 21.40
N ASP A 70 -3.90 -17.87 20.50
CA ASP A 70 -4.18 -19.05 19.69
C ASP A 70 -3.02 -19.43 18.77
N LEU A 71 -2.31 -18.44 18.20
CA LEU A 71 -1.10 -18.73 17.40
C LEU A 71 0.02 -19.31 18.26
N LYS A 72 0.17 -18.90 19.53
CA LYS A 72 1.11 -19.54 20.47
C LYS A 72 0.73 -20.99 20.68
N MET A 73 -0.56 -21.26 20.99
CA MET A 73 -1.05 -22.62 21.18
C MET A 73 -0.86 -23.48 19.92
N ALA A 74 -1.08 -22.92 18.73
CA ALA A 74 -0.83 -23.62 17.47
C ALA A 74 0.64 -23.99 17.29
N LEU A 75 1.56 -23.06 17.61
CA LEU A 75 3.01 -23.28 17.49
C LEU A 75 3.58 -24.19 18.58
N GLU A 76 2.98 -24.26 19.77
CA GLU A 76 3.33 -25.24 20.81
C GLU A 76 2.99 -26.67 20.36
N ARG A 77 1.87 -26.86 19.66
CA ARG A 77 1.46 -28.17 19.14
C ARG A 77 2.20 -28.58 17.87
N ASN A 78 2.57 -27.63 17.06
CA ASN A 78 3.37 -27.86 15.85
C ASN A 78 4.34 -26.69 15.65
N VAL A 79 5.57 -26.87 16.13
CA VAL A 79 6.64 -25.85 16.05
C VAL A 79 6.98 -25.48 14.61
N ASN A 80 6.73 -26.36 13.65
CA ASN A 80 7.00 -26.14 12.23
C ASN A 80 5.77 -25.65 11.44
N PHE A 81 4.70 -25.27 12.12
CA PHE A 81 3.49 -24.78 11.46
C PHE A 81 3.74 -23.41 10.83
N THR A 82 4.24 -23.41 9.61
CA THR A 82 4.69 -22.22 8.87
C THR A 82 3.59 -21.16 8.74
N ALA A 83 2.33 -21.55 8.49
CA ALA A 83 1.23 -20.59 8.37
C ALA A 83 0.99 -19.82 9.68
N ALA A 84 0.95 -20.52 10.82
CA ALA A 84 0.80 -19.89 12.13
C ALA A 84 1.97 -18.97 12.46
N ARG A 85 3.20 -19.37 12.10
CA ARG A 85 4.40 -18.57 12.31
C ARG A 85 4.40 -17.29 11.47
N ARG A 86 3.92 -17.35 10.23
CA ARG A 86 3.76 -16.17 9.36
C ARG A 86 2.79 -15.16 9.96
N GLU A 87 1.65 -15.60 10.46
CA GLU A 87 0.67 -14.72 11.12
C GLU A 87 1.21 -14.15 12.43
N MET A 88 1.89 -14.97 13.24
CA MET A 88 2.58 -14.50 14.44
C MET A 88 3.61 -13.42 14.11
N THR A 89 4.39 -13.59 13.05
CA THR A 89 5.37 -12.59 12.56
C THR A 89 4.70 -11.25 12.27
N ARG A 90 3.56 -11.26 11.56
CA ARG A 90 2.81 -10.03 11.25
C ARG A 90 2.27 -9.35 12.50
N ILE A 91 1.72 -10.12 13.44
CA ILE A 91 1.24 -9.57 14.73
C ILE A 91 2.39 -8.95 15.52
N LEU A 92 3.53 -9.62 15.62
CA LEU A 92 4.70 -9.10 16.32
C LEU A 92 5.20 -7.81 15.67
N SER A 93 5.26 -7.74 14.34
CA SER A 93 5.66 -6.54 13.60
C SER A 93 4.69 -5.37 13.86
N LYS A 94 3.38 -5.60 13.77
CA LYS A 94 2.37 -4.57 14.07
C LYS A 94 2.41 -4.06 15.51
N LYS A 95 2.86 -4.89 16.45
CA LYS A 95 3.06 -4.52 17.86
C LYS A 95 4.41 -3.85 18.15
N GLY A 96 5.21 -3.55 17.11
CA GLY A 96 6.55 -2.97 17.26
C GLY A 96 7.60 -3.92 17.87
N LYS A 97 7.27 -5.22 18.02
CA LYS A 97 8.18 -6.23 18.56
C LYS A 97 9.12 -6.76 17.47
N TYR A 98 9.85 -5.85 16.81
CA TYR A 98 10.60 -6.12 15.58
C TYR A 98 11.65 -7.22 15.74
N LYS A 99 12.43 -7.23 16.84
CA LYS A 99 13.43 -8.29 17.09
C LYS A 99 12.80 -9.69 17.06
N LEU A 100 11.64 -9.85 17.72
CA LEU A 100 10.93 -11.14 17.74
C LEU A 100 10.28 -11.46 16.38
N ALA A 101 9.80 -10.44 15.67
CA ALA A 101 9.25 -10.61 14.33
C ALA A 101 10.32 -11.06 13.32
N ILE A 102 11.52 -10.50 13.37
CA ILE A 102 12.67 -10.89 12.54
C ILE A 102 13.03 -12.35 12.80
N LEU A 103 13.27 -12.74 14.06
CA LEU A 103 13.57 -14.14 14.43
C LEU A 103 12.47 -15.09 13.98
N SER A 104 11.20 -14.68 14.06
CA SER A 104 10.06 -15.46 13.60
C SER A 104 10.06 -15.61 12.08
N ALA A 105 10.35 -14.55 11.32
CA ALA A 105 10.42 -14.56 9.86
C ALA A 105 11.60 -15.43 9.36
N GLU A 106 12.75 -15.36 10.02
CA GLU A 106 13.90 -16.22 9.70
C GLU A 106 13.55 -17.71 9.84
N LYS A 107 12.81 -18.09 10.89
CA LYS A 107 12.32 -19.47 11.04
C LYS A 107 11.35 -19.85 9.90
N VAL A 108 10.56 -18.92 9.35
CA VAL A 108 9.74 -19.18 8.16
C VAL A 108 10.63 -19.45 6.94
N ILE A 109 11.75 -18.75 6.78
CA ILE A 109 12.70 -18.95 5.67
C ILE A 109 13.37 -20.33 5.80
N ILE A 110 13.80 -20.71 7.02
CA ILE A 110 14.46 -22.00 7.30
C ILE A 110 13.52 -23.16 7.00
N ASN A 111 12.24 -23.04 7.35
CA ASN A 111 11.24 -24.09 7.17
C ASN A 111 10.64 -24.14 5.75
N ALA A 112 11.05 -23.24 4.85
CA ALA A 112 10.57 -23.21 3.47
C ALA A 112 11.18 -24.34 2.64
N LEU A 113 10.34 -25.19 2.07
CA LEU A 113 10.74 -26.38 1.32
C LEU A 113 10.97 -26.10 -0.17
N THR A 114 10.30 -25.08 -0.70
CA THR A 114 10.35 -24.72 -2.12
C THR A 114 10.93 -23.32 -2.33
N LYS A 115 11.48 -23.06 -3.54
CA LYS A 115 11.93 -21.72 -3.93
C LYS A 115 10.81 -20.66 -3.78
N ARG A 116 9.56 -21.03 -4.13
CA ARG A 116 8.40 -20.16 -4.01
C ARG A 116 8.08 -19.81 -2.55
N GLU A 117 8.11 -20.80 -1.65
CA GLU A 117 7.91 -20.56 -0.22
C GLU A 117 9.03 -19.71 0.37
N LYS A 118 10.29 -20.01 0.00
CA LYS A 118 11.46 -19.27 0.45
C LYS A 118 11.41 -17.82 0.02
N SER A 119 11.07 -17.55 -1.25
CA SER A 119 10.88 -16.18 -1.76
C SER A 119 9.78 -15.44 -0.99
N SER A 120 8.62 -16.09 -0.79
CA SER A 120 7.53 -15.51 -0.02
C SER A 120 7.90 -15.25 1.45
N ALA A 121 8.75 -16.07 2.06
CA ALA A 121 9.25 -15.87 3.41
C ALA A 121 10.27 -14.71 3.48
N MET A 122 11.11 -14.57 2.45
CA MET A 122 12.05 -13.42 2.34
C MET A 122 11.32 -12.09 2.17
N ILE A 123 10.22 -12.07 1.42
CA ILE A 123 9.37 -10.87 1.33
C ILE A 123 8.74 -10.52 2.69
N LEU A 124 8.28 -11.51 3.45
CA LEU A 124 7.78 -11.28 4.81
C LEU A 124 8.87 -10.67 5.72
N LEU A 125 10.11 -11.18 5.64
CA LEU A 125 11.22 -10.61 6.39
C LEU A 125 11.55 -9.19 5.93
N ALA A 126 11.54 -8.92 4.62
CA ALA A 126 11.75 -7.58 4.08
C ALA A 126 10.68 -6.58 4.57
N GLU A 127 9.40 -7.00 4.65
CA GLU A 127 8.32 -6.20 5.23
C GLU A 127 8.57 -5.88 6.72
N VAL A 128 9.00 -6.88 7.50
CA VAL A 128 9.33 -6.70 8.93
C VAL A 128 10.51 -5.74 9.11
N LEU A 129 11.57 -5.90 8.31
CA LEU A 129 12.75 -5.04 8.36
C LEU A 129 12.42 -3.59 7.96
N LEU A 130 11.57 -3.39 6.95
CA LEU A 130 11.08 -2.06 6.58
C LEU A 130 10.35 -1.40 7.76
N ASN A 131 9.44 -2.13 8.42
CA ASN A 131 8.71 -1.64 9.59
C ASN A 131 9.64 -1.39 10.80
N ALA A 132 10.77 -2.09 10.87
CA ALA A 132 11.81 -1.87 11.88
C ALA A 132 12.72 -0.67 11.60
N GLY A 133 12.55 0.00 10.43
CA GLY A 133 13.42 1.10 10.01
C GLY A 133 14.75 0.67 9.40
N GLU A 134 14.83 -0.58 8.90
CA GLU A 134 16.03 -1.16 8.29
C GLU A 134 15.86 -1.41 6.77
N PRO A 135 15.53 -0.38 5.96
CA PRO A 135 15.22 -0.56 4.53
C PRO A 135 16.42 -1.07 3.71
N SER A 136 17.64 -0.70 4.10
CA SER A 136 18.87 -1.15 3.42
C SER A 136 19.12 -2.67 3.55
N GLU A 137 18.66 -3.28 4.62
CA GLU A 137 18.70 -4.74 4.77
C GLU A 137 17.48 -5.38 4.10
N ALA A 138 16.32 -4.77 4.23
CA ALA A 138 15.07 -5.24 3.62
C ALA A 138 15.17 -5.41 2.10
N ILE A 139 15.80 -4.47 1.40
CA ILE A 139 15.95 -4.52 -0.06
C ILE A 139 16.76 -5.73 -0.53
N LYS A 140 17.74 -6.18 0.24
CA LYS A 140 18.57 -7.37 -0.08
C LYS A 140 17.70 -8.64 -0.10
N TYR A 141 16.82 -8.79 0.92
CA TYR A 141 15.90 -9.92 0.98
C TYR A 141 14.86 -9.87 -0.13
N SER A 142 14.30 -8.69 -0.41
CA SER A 142 13.36 -8.52 -1.51
C SER A 142 13.99 -8.83 -2.87
N SER A 143 15.18 -8.32 -3.14
CA SER A 143 15.94 -8.61 -4.38
C SER A 143 16.25 -10.10 -4.52
N THR A 144 16.64 -10.76 -3.42
CA THR A 144 16.91 -12.20 -3.42
C THR A 144 15.63 -13.00 -3.67
N ALA A 145 14.49 -12.55 -3.14
CA ALA A 145 13.19 -13.18 -3.39
C ALA A 145 12.84 -13.18 -4.88
N PHE A 146 13.05 -12.06 -5.59
CA PHE A 146 12.82 -11.97 -7.03
C PHE A 146 13.80 -12.82 -7.85
N LYS A 147 15.08 -12.93 -7.43
CA LYS A 147 16.03 -13.84 -8.08
C LYS A 147 15.62 -15.31 -7.98
N LEU A 148 15.02 -15.70 -6.85
CA LEU A 148 14.53 -17.07 -6.64
C LEU A 148 13.20 -17.36 -7.34
N ASN A 149 12.32 -16.38 -7.40
CA ASN A 149 11.01 -16.46 -8.02
C ASN A 149 10.66 -15.13 -8.69
N PRO A 150 10.97 -14.96 -9.99
CA PRO A 150 10.69 -13.74 -10.74
C PRO A 150 9.19 -13.41 -10.84
N ASN A 151 8.32 -14.42 -10.79
CA ASN A 151 6.88 -14.25 -10.87
C ASN A 151 6.30 -13.89 -9.48
N GLY A 152 6.68 -12.73 -8.99
CA GLY A 152 6.20 -12.20 -7.71
C GLY A 152 4.71 -11.87 -7.74
N LYS A 153 4.11 -11.76 -6.55
CA LYS A 153 2.77 -11.21 -6.39
C LYS A 153 2.80 -9.68 -6.49
N ILE A 154 1.65 -9.06 -6.71
CA ILE A 154 1.48 -7.61 -6.80
C ILE A 154 2.16 -6.90 -5.61
N GLU A 155 1.90 -7.39 -4.40
CA GLU A 155 2.41 -6.82 -3.15
C GLU A 155 3.95 -6.84 -3.07
N TRP A 156 4.62 -7.80 -3.75
CA TRP A 156 6.08 -7.88 -3.76
C TRP A 156 6.70 -6.73 -4.54
N TYR A 157 6.13 -6.43 -5.72
CA TYR A 157 6.58 -5.30 -6.55
C TYR A 157 6.35 -3.96 -5.87
N LEU A 158 5.19 -3.81 -5.21
CA LEU A 158 4.87 -2.61 -4.45
C LEU A 158 5.82 -2.41 -3.26
N LEU A 159 6.09 -3.49 -2.49
CA LEU A 159 7.06 -3.45 -1.40
C LEU A 159 8.45 -3.10 -1.91
N HIS A 160 8.91 -3.74 -2.99
CA HIS A 160 10.24 -3.47 -3.55
C HIS A 160 10.37 -2.02 -4.01
N ALA A 161 9.38 -1.50 -4.72
CA ALA A 161 9.35 -0.09 -5.12
C ALA A 161 9.35 0.87 -3.91
N ARG A 162 8.64 0.52 -2.81
CA ARG A 162 8.70 1.28 -1.55
C ARG A 162 10.10 1.24 -0.94
N LEU A 163 10.73 0.07 -0.91
CA LEU A 163 12.10 -0.09 -0.38
C LEU A 163 13.11 0.75 -1.18
N LEU A 164 13.01 0.78 -2.51
CA LEU A 164 13.85 1.63 -3.37
C LEU A 164 13.71 3.12 -3.00
N ARG A 165 12.49 3.58 -2.71
CA ARG A 165 12.25 4.95 -2.24
C ARG A 165 12.93 5.21 -0.88
N GLU A 166 12.77 4.31 0.09
CA GLU A 166 13.34 4.47 1.42
C GLU A 166 14.89 4.53 1.41
N ILE A 167 15.51 3.82 0.47
CA ILE A 167 16.98 3.86 0.29
C ILE A 167 17.44 4.93 -0.73
N LYS A 168 16.53 5.81 -1.19
CA LYS A 168 16.80 6.91 -2.14
C LYS A 168 17.31 6.44 -3.53
N GLN A 169 16.82 5.30 -3.98
CA GLN A 169 17.04 4.76 -5.33
C GLN A 169 15.76 4.86 -6.17
N ASP A 170 15.14 6.06 -6.15
CA ASP A 170 13.84 6.29 -6.78
C ASP A 170 13.84 5.98 -8.28
N ASP A 171 14.95 6.21 -8.97
CA ASP A 171 15.08 6.02 -10.42
C ASP A 171 14.87 4.55 -10.86
N GLU A 172 15.05 3.58 -9.98
CA GLU A 172 14.82 2.16 -10.26
C GLU A 172 13.35 1.74 -10.11
N ARG A 173 12.52 2.56 -9.46
CA ARG A 173 11.11 2.25 -9.18
C ARG A 173 10.25 2.05 -10.43
N PRO A 174 10.35 2.88 -11.48
CA PRO A 174 9.56 2.66 -12.69
C PRO A 174 9.84 1.30 -13.34
N ALA A 175 11.08 0.86 -13.38
CA ALA A 175 11.46 -0.40 -14.00
C ALA A 175 10.85 -1.62 -13.27
N ILE A 176 10.94 -1.67 -11.96
CA ILE A 176 10.38 -2.81 -11.18
C ILE A 176 8.85 -2.84 -11.23
N LEU A 177 8.19 -1.68 -11.19
CA LEU A 177 6.72 -1.58 -11.27
C LEU A 177 6.22 -1.95 -12.67
N HIS A 178 6.93 -1.54 -13.73
CA HIS A 178 6.63 -1.95 -15.10
C HIS A 178 6.77 -3.46 -15.29
N THR A 179 7.86 -4.05 -14.79
CA THR A 179 8.05 -5.51 -14.79
C THR A 179 6.91 -6.22 -14.08
N GLY A 180 6.48 -5.70 -12.93
CA GLY A 180 5.33 -6.24 -12.19
C GLY A 180 4.03 -6.15 -12.99
N TYR A 181 3.78 -5.04 -13.67
CA TYR A 181 2.63 -4.90 -14.56
C TYR A 181 2.66 -5.89 -15.71
N GLN A 182 3.80 -6.01 -16.40
CA GLN A 182 3.95 -6.97 -17.49
C GLN A 182 3.76 -8.43 -17.04
N THR A 183 4.23 -8.77 -15.85
CA THR A 183 4.14 -10.13 -15.30
C THR A 183 2.73 -10.50 -14.85
N THR A 184 1.98 -9.54 -14.29
CA THR A 184 0.71 -9.81 -13.60
C THR A 184 -0.52 -9.30 -14.34
N GLY A 185 -0.38 -8.36 -15.29
CA GLY A 185 -1.47 -7.62 -15.92
C GLY A 185 -2.20 -6.67 -14.96
N SER A 186 -1.68 -6.44 -13.76
CA SER A 186 -2.36 -5.69 -12.72
C SER A 186 -2.48 -4.19 -13.03
N ILE A 187 -3.73 -3.70 -13.05
CA ILE A 187 -4.01 -2.25 -13.17
C ILE A 187 -3.37 -1.46 -12.03
N VAL A 188 -3.28 -2.05 -10.82
CA VAL A 188 -2.64 -1.41 -9.66
C VAL A 188 -1.17 -1.14 -9.92
N LEU A 189 -0.44 -2.13 -10.44
CA LEU A 189 0.97 -1.98 -10.78
C LEU A 189 1.18 -1.04 -11.97
N ARG A 190 0.25 -1.06 -12.95
CA ARG A 190 0.29 -0.11 -14.07
C ARG A 190 0.16 1.33 -13.56
N ASN A 191 -0.82 1.60 -12.69
CA ASN A 191 -1.00 2.93 -12.13
C ASN A 191 0.21 3.35 -11.28
N ALA A 192 0.70 2.47 -10.42
CA ALA A 192 1.89 2.72 -9.61
C ALA A 192 3.15 2.99 -10.47
N TRP A 193 3.28 2.28 -11.60
CA TRP A 193 4.34 2.54 -12.59
C TRP A 193 4.23 3.94 -13.18
N ILE A 194 3.04 4.33 -13.67
CA ILE A 194 2.83 5.66 -14.26
C ILE A 194 3.06 6.77 -13.21
N ASP A 195 2.57 6.57 -11.98
CA ASP A 195 2.83 7.50 -10.88
C ASP A 195 4.33 7.62 -10.59
N SER A 196 5.07 6.49 -10.60
CA SER A 196 6.52 6.51 -10.40
C SER A 196 7.28 7.22 -11.52
N LEU A 197 6.83 7.11 -12.79
CA LEU A 197 7.40 7.88 -13.90
C LEU A 197 7.25 9.39 -13.67
N VAL A 198 6.06 9.82 -13.24
CA VAL A 198 5.80 11.25 -12.93
C VAL A 198 6.65 11.73 -11.76
N GLU A 199 6.78 10.93 -10.71
CA GLU A 199 7.58 11.26 -9.53
C GLU A 199 9.08 11.31 -9.79
N CYS A 200 9.57 10.45 -10.70
CA CYS A 200 10.97 10.43 -11.14
C CYS A 200 11.23 11.37 -12.33
N GLU A 201 10.30 12.28 -12.62
CA GLU A 201 10.42 13.29 -13.68
C GLU A 201 10.63 12.70 -15.10
N GLN A 202 10.26 11.42 -15.30
CA GLN A 202 10.30 10.76 -16.61
C GLN A 202 9.08 11.13 -17.45
N TYR A 203 8.88 12.44 -17.65
CA TYR A 203 7.68 13.02 -18.25
C TYR A 203 7.46 12.61 -19.71
N GLU A 204 8.54 12.46 -20.49
CA GLU A 204 8.48 12.04 -21.89
C GLU A 204 7.89 10.63 -22.04
N THR A 205 8.16 9.75 -21.08
CA THR A 205 7.58 8.40 -21.04
C THR A 205 6.15 8.40 -20.47
N ALA A 206 5.90 9.21 -19.43
CA ALA A 206 4.62 9.23 -18.74
C ALA A 206 3.50 9.86 -19.59
N LEU A 207 3.77 10.98 -20.26
CA LEU A 207 2.76 11.81 -20.92
C LEU A 207 1.97 11.07 -22.01
N PRO A 208 2.61 10.34 -22.97
CA PRO A 208 1.85 9.61 -24.00
C PRO A 208 0.93 8.54 -23.43
N ILE A 209 1.34 7.88 -22.33
CA ILE A 209 0.52 6.87 -21.67
C ILE A 209 -0.70 7.53 -21.01
N ILE A 210 -0.49 8.65 -20.31
CA ILE A 210 -1.56 9.40 -19.64
C ILE A 210 -2.55 9.96 -20.68
N GLU A 211 -2.08 10.49 -21.79
CA GLU A 211 -2.94 11.01 -22.87
C GLU A 211 -3.78 9.91 -23.51
N LYS A 212 -3.21 8.74 -23.76
CA LYS A 212 -3.97 7.58 -24.24
C LYS A 212 -5.09 7.20 -23.26
N GLU A 213 -4.79 7.12 -21.97
CA GLU A 213 -5.78 6.82 -20.93
C GLU A 213 -6.87 7.90 -20.83
N LEU A 214 -6.53 9.16 -21.03
CA LEU A 214 -7.52 10.24 -21.09
C LEU A 214 -8.49 10.11 -22.24
N LEU A 215 -8.10 9.50 -23.37
CA LEU A 215 -8.99 9.21 -24.48
C LEU A 215 -9.88 8.02 -24.18
N GLU A 216 -9.32 6.93 -23.66
CA GLU A 216 -9.98 5.63 -23.52
C GLU A 216 -10.79 5.47 -22.23
N SER A 217 -10.37 6.09 -21.12
CA SER A 217 -10.98 5.91 -19.81
C SER A 217 -12.29 6.65 -19.66
N ARG A 218 -13.29 5.99 -19.06
CA ARG A 218 -14.57 6.60 -18.69
C ARG A 218 -14.42 7.64 -17.56
N ILE A 219 -13.54 7.36 -16.59
CA ILE A 219 -13.24 8.23 -15.45
C ILE A 219 -11.91 8.92 -15.74
N LYS A 220 -11.91 10.23 -15.82
CA LYS A 220 -10.77 11.02 -16.29
C LYS A 220 -10.08 11.81 -15.19
N SER A 221 -10.69 11.97 -14.02
CA SER A 221 -10.15 12.83 -12.94
C SER A 221 -8.73 12.43 -12.53
N SER A 222 -8.48 11.15 -12.25
CA SER A 222 -7.15 10.68 -11.86
C SER A 222 -6.09 10.84 -12.97
N TRP A 223 -6.50 10.73 -14.23
CA TRP A 223 -5.60 10.93 -15.38
C TRP A 223 -5.30 12.41 -15.61
N ARG A 224 -6.29 13.30 -15.43
CA ARG A 224 -6.07 14.75 -15.45
C ARG A 224 -5.13 15.21 -14.34
N LEU A 225 -5.29 14.67 -13.13
CA LEU A 225 -4.40 14.97 -12.02
C LEU A 225 -2.95 14.56 -12.33
N ARG A 226 -2.74 13.38 -12.94
CA ARG A 226 -1.41 12.94 -13.38
C ARG A 226 -0.85 13.85 -14.48
N ARG A 227 -1.66 14.21 -15.49
CA ARG A 227 -1.23 15.11 -16.56
C ARG A 227 -0.91 16.50 -16.04
N ALA A 228 -1.70 17.02 -15.13
CA ALA A 228 -1.44 18.29 -14.48
C ALA A 228 -0.07 18.29 -13.75
N LYS A 229 0.27 17.21 -13.04
CA LYS A 229 1.60 17.07 -12.41
C LYS A 229 2.73 17.10 -13.44
N VAL A 230 2.56 16.39 -14.57
CA VAL A 230 3.52 16.44 -15.68
C VAL A 230 3.64 17.86 -16.23
N PHE A 231 2.53 18.57 -16.44
CA PHE A 231 2.52 19.94 -16.94
C PHE A 231 3.15 20.93 -15.95
N ILE A 232 2.97 20.75 -14.64
CA ILE A 232 3.66 21.53 -13.61
C ILE A 232 5.17 21.30 -13.72
N GLY A 233 5.61 20.05 -13.76
CA GLY A 233 7.03 19.70 -13.84
C GLY A 233 7.71 20.17 -15.13
N THR A 234 6.94 20.28 -16.23
CA THR A 234 7.43 20.78 -17.53
C THR A 234 7.19 22.29 -17.77
N GLY A 235 6.72 23.02 -16.75
CA GLY A 235 6.48 24.47 -16.83
C GLY A 235 5.24 24.90 -17.64
N LYS A 236 4.38 23.96 -18.04
CA LYS A 236 3.13 24.24 -18.76
C LYS A 236 1.99 24.60 -17.81
N ILE A 237 2.17 25.63 -17.00
CA ILE A 237 1.30 25.97 -15.85
C ILE A 237 -0.15 26.18 -16.24
N ASN A 238 -0.45 26.92 -17.33
CA ASN A 238 -1.83 27.18 -17.75
C ASN A 238 -2.57 25.86 -18.08
N ALA A 239 -1.94 24.94 -18.81
CA ALA A 239 -2.52 23.65 -19.14
C ALA A 239 -2.74 22.80 -17.87
N ALA A 240 -1.83 22.87 -16.92
CA ALA A 240 -1.99 22.20 -15.62
C ALA A 240 -3.22 22.73 -14.86
N MET A 241 -3.37 24.07 -14.79
CA MET A 241 -4.52 24.69 -14.12
C MET A 241 -5.85 24.32 -14.76
N ASP A 242 -5.91 24.18 -16.08
CA ASP A 242 -7.13 23.76 -16.79
C ASP A 242 -7.49 22.30 -16.49
N ASP A 243 -6.50 21.41 -16.46
CA ASP A 243 -6.69 20.03 -16.05
C ASP A 243 -7.15 19.93 -14.59
N LEU A 244 -6.51 20.66 -13.66
CA LEU A 244 -6.87 20.66 -12.25
C LEU A 244 -8.31 21.17 -12.01
N ARG A 245 -8.71 22.28 -12.65
CA ARG A 245 -10.10 22.80 -12.56
C ARG A 245 -11.11 21.82 -13.09
N THR A 246 -10.79 21.11 -14.19
CA THR A 246 -11.69 20.12 -14.78
C THR A 246 -11.76 18.87 -13.91
N CYS A 247 -10.61 18.44 -13.35
CA CYS A 247 -10.53 17.34 -12.40
C CYS A 247 -11.38 17.62 -11.16
N LEU A 248 -11.27 18.83 -10.58
CA LEU A 248 -12.05 19.24 -9.41
C LEU A 248 -13.57 19.12 -9.65
N LYS A 249 -14.06 19.65 -10.77
CA LYS A 249 -15.49 19.53 -11.15
C LYS A 249 -15.96 18.08 -11.25
N GLU A 250 -15.12 17.18 -11.74
CA GLU A 250 -15.45 15.75 -11.84
C GLU A 250 -15.46 15.08 -10.46
N LEU A 251 -14.49 15.40 -9.58
CA LEU A 251 -14.40 14.88 -8.23
C LEU A 251 -15.59 15.32 -7.37
N ASP A 252 -15.96 16.61 -7.41
CA ASP A 252 -17.09 17.16 -6.66
C ASP A 252 -18.42 16.48 -7.02
N ARG A 253 -18.61 16.07 -8.28
CA ARG A 253 -19.80 15.33 -8.71
C ARG A 253 -19.83 13.88 -8.23
N ARG A 254 -18.66 13.29 -7.90
CA ARG A 254 -18.50 11.88 -7.54
C ARG A 254 -18.43 11.65 -6.04
N ILE A 255 -18.12 12.67 -5.26
CA ILE A 255 -18.07 12.56 -3.81
C ILE A 255 -19.47 12.65 -3.24
N TYR A 256 -19.98 11.54 -2.69
CA TYR A 256 -21.30 11.47 -2.07
C TYR A 256 -21.18 11.65 -0.55
N PRO A 257 -21.82 12.67 0.06
CA PRO A 257 -21.67 12.96 1.48
C PRO A 257 -22.09 11.80 2.42
N LYS A 258 -23.05 10.98 2.00
CA LYS A 258 -23.56 9.87 2.84
C LYS A 258 -22.64 8.63 2.87
N ASN A 259 -21.80 8.47 1.86
CA ASN A 259 -20.84 7.36 1.77
C ASN A 259 -19.59 7.86 1.02
N PRO A 260 -18.76 8.64 1.68
CA PRO A 260 -17.62 9.28 1.04
C PRO A 260 -16.54 8.25 0.69
N ASP A 261 -16.10 8.26 -0.58
CA ASP A 261 -14.91 7.55 -1.00
C ASP A 261 -13.67 8.35 -0.57
N MET A 262 -12.91 7.81 0.38
CA MET A 262 -11.72 8.46 0.95
C MET A 262 -10.67 8.81 -0.10
N THR A 263 -10.54 7.98 -1.15
CA THR A 263 -9.55 8.24 -2.21
C THR A 263 -9.94 9.44 -3.07
N LEU A 264 -11.24 9.61 -3.33
CA LEU A 264 -11.74 10.79 -4.06
C LEU A 264 -11.58 12.09 -3.24
N ILE A 265 -11.77 12.02 -1.92
CA ILE A 265 -11.54 13.17 -1.03
C ILE A 265 -10.04 13.51 -1.01
N ALA A 266 -9.16 12.52 -0.91
CA ALA A 266 -7.72 12.73 -0.95
C ALA A 266 -7.28 13.34 -2.29
N ASP A 267 -7.78 12.85 -3.42
CA ASP A 267 -7.52 13.41 -4.74
C ASP A 267 -8.03 14.86 -4.84
N ARG A 268 -9.23 15.17 -4.29
CA ARG A 268 -9.79 16.52 -4.27
C ARG A 268 -8.93 17.47 -3.44
N GLY A 269 -8.56 17.07 -2.25
CA GLY A 269 -7.67 17.84 -1.40
C GLY A 269 -6.33 18.15 -2.08
N LEU A 270 -5.75 17.13 -2.76
CA LEU A 270 -4.52 17.30 -3.53
C LEU A 270 -4.70 18.28 -4.70
N VAL A 271 -5.82 18.22 -5.41
CA VAL A 271 -6.17 19.20 -6.47
C VAL A 271 -6.30 20.61 -5.89
N HIS A 272 -6.96 20.76 -4.74
CA HIS A 272 -7.04 22.05 -4.05
C HIS A 272 -5.66 22.59 -3.65
N ALA A 273 -4.79 21.75 -3.09
CA ALA A 273 -3.42 22.15 -2.76
C ALA A 273 -2.66 22.65 -4.01
N LEU A 274 -2.71 21.87 -5.12
CA LEU A 274 -2.05 22.24 -6.38
C LEU A 274 -2.63 23.51 -7.04
N LEU A 275 -3.89 23.85 -6.76
CA LEU A 275 -4.53 25.11 -7.19
C LEU A 275 -4.21 26.29 -6.25
N GLY A 276 -3.48 26.08 -5.16
CA GLY A 276 -3.18 27.10 -4.14
C GLY A 276 -4.29 27.30 -3.10
N ASN A 277 -5.37 26.49 -3.12
CA ASN A 277 -6.49 26.59 -2.19
C ASN A 277 -6.18 25.79 -0.90
N ILE A 278 -5.16 26.24 -0.17
CA ILE A 278 -4.57 25.47 0.96
C ILE A 278 -5.57 25.22 2.09
N ASP A 279 -6.42 26.20 2.44
CA ASP A 279 -7.40 26.03 3.52
C ASP A 279 -8.45 24.94 3.16
N THR A 280 -8.88 24.88 1.90
CA THR A 280 -9.80 23.84 1.45
C THR A 280 -9.13 22.47 1.45
N ALA A 281 -7.85 22.39 1.04
CA ALA A 281 -7.06 21.17 1.11
C ALA A 281 -6.91 20.66 2.56
N LYS A 282 -6.67 21.56 3.53
CA LYS A 282 -6.64 21.25 4.96
C LYS A 282 -7.98 20.73 5.48
N ASN A 283 -9.10 21.27 5.00
CA ASN A 283 -10.43 20.80 5.37
C ASN A 283 -10.68 19.37 4.87
N ASP A 284 -10.27 19.05 3.65
CA ASP A 284 -10.35 17.67 3.13
C ASP A 284 -9.47 16.71 3.92
N LEU A 285 -8.26 17.13 4.30
CA LEU A 285 -7.37 16.34 5.16
C LEU A 285 -7.99 16.08 6.54
N ALA A 286 -8.52 17.12 7.18
CA ALA A 286 -9.18 16.99 8.49
C ALA A 286 -10.38 16.04 8.42
N HIS A 287 -11.16 16.10 7.34
CA HIS A 287 -12.27 15.17 7.11
C HIS A 287 -11.77 13.73 6.96
N LEU A 288 -10.72 13.48 6.18
CA LEU A 288 -10.11 12.16 6.04
C LEU A 288 -9.65 11.58 7.38
N VAL A 289 -8.99 12.39 8.21
CA VAL A 289 -8.56 11.99 9.56
C VAL A 289 -9.78 11.66 10.44
N GLN A 290 -10.81 12.48 10.40
CA GLN A 290 -12.04 12.29 11.17
C GLN A 290 -12.76 10.98 10.83
N ILE A 291 -12.81 10.60 9.56
CA ILE A 291 -13.45 9.34 9.11
C ILE A 291 -12.50 8.13 9.18
N GLY A 292 -11.31 8.30 9.76
CA GLY A 292 -10.37 7.20 10.02
C GLY A 292 -9.63 6.72 8.77
N ALA A 293 -9.32 7.61 7.84
CA ALA A 293 -8.51 7.27 6.67
C ALA A 293 -7.11 6.82 7.10
N ASP A 294 -6.61 5.77 6.43
CA ASP A 294 -5.26 5.28 6.66
C ASP A 294 -4.20 6.33 6.22
N GLU A 295 -3.05 6.33 6.88
CA GLU A 295 -1.92 7.24 6.61
C GLU A 295 -1.50 7.25 5.13
N TRP A 296 -1.57 6.11 4.44
CA TRP A 296 -1.21 6.03 3.02
C TRP A 296 -2.17 6.84 2.10
N ILE A 297 -3.39 7.17 2.59
CA ILE A 297 -4.35 8.04 1.89
C ILE A 297 -4.04 9.51 2.20
N THR A 298 -3.71 9.83 3.45
CA THR A 298 -3.53 11.22 3.90
C THR A 298 -2.14 11.77 3.58
N ALA A 299 -1.09 10.96 3.70
CA ALA A 299 0.30 11.41 3.57
C ALA A 299 0.65 12.16 2.26
N PRO A 300 0.11 11.77 1.07
CA PRO A 300 0.35 12.56 -0.14
C PRO A 300 -0.23 13.97 -0.09
N LEU A 301 -1.42 14.12 0.54
CA LEU A 301 -2.08 15.40 0.71
C LEU A 301 -1.38 16.26 1.77
N GLU A 302 -1.00 15.68 2.91
CA GLU A 302 -0.21 16.35 3.97
C GLU A 302 1.06 16.96 3.38
N LYS A 303 1.81 16.15 2.63
CA LYS A 303 3.04 16.61 2.00
C LYS A 303 2.82 17.74 0.98
N ALA A 304 1.74 17.65 0.19
CA ALA A 304 1.41 18.71 -0.77
C ALA A 304 1.07 20.03 -0.06
N ILE A 305 0.31 19.98 1.03
CA ILE A 305 -0.02 21.12 1.86
C ILE A 305 1.26 21.77 2.43
N ASP A 306 2.15 20.95 3.02
CA ASP A 306 3.39 21.44 3.63
C ASP A 306 4.34 22.05 2.60
N SER A 307 4.46 21.45 1.42
CA SER A 307 5.37 21.93 0.38
C SER A 307 4.92 23.24 -0.28
N ILE A 308 3.61 23.49 -0.35
CA ILE A 308 3.02 24.67 -1.00
C ILE A 308 2.72 25.77 0.05
N GLY A 309 2.29 25.38 1.26
CA GLY A 309 1.95 26.33 2.33
C GLY A 309 3.14 27.03 2.97
N ASN A 310 4.37 26.57 2.74
CA ASN A 310 5.62 27.17 3.22
C ASN A 310 6.31 28.07 2.18
N GLN A 311 5.65 28.40 1.07
CA GLN A 311 6.11 29.33 0.03
C GLN A 311 5.32 30.63 0.06
#